data_14b0de65466c3100c09f59c10064654a
#
_entry.id   14b0de65466c3100c09f59c10064654a
#
_cell.length_a   1.000
_cell.length_b   1.000
_cell.length_c   1.000
_cell.angle_alpha   90.00
_cell.angle_beta   90.00
_cell.angle_gamma   90.00
#
_symmetry.space_group_name_H-M   'P 1'
#
loop_
_entity.id
_entity.type
_entity.pdbx_description
1 polymer ?
#
loop_
_entity_poly.entity_id
_entity_poly.type
_entity_poly.pdbx_seq_one_letter_code
_entity_poly.pdbx_strand_id
1 'polypeptide(L)'
;MAGMDQVAFDGGSVGFRVSPDEFLRAPQFAAARDEVIEGKLSLYEGSHLFNRLILEEGRLLCHLAALSLHAAQDMAKPATWLTLGRLQREVTELGVASRNRVEAQVSCLRRYGFLTQQPHASDRRVRLLVPNEALLARDAGVLGVLLNGLALFGLSPPAGQPGAPDATLHRALRRATLPRLPALSRLIRRHLPLAPFFAHDCGYMILLLLLRGARQNGDGGIATGYQWLAMQTGVSRTHVRRLLEAARSAGLLTMETRGGHDIRLAPAMWQAADRWFADQLAFMDLLLREALTT
;
A
#
# COMPACT_ATOMS: atom_id res chain seq x y z
N MET A 1 12.96 -19.96 29.21
CA MET A 1 11.66 -20.33 28.60
C MET A 1 11.03 -19.05 28.09
N ALA A 2 11.32 -18.69 26.84
CA ALA A 2 10.76 -17.53 26.19
C ALA A 2 9.58 -18.03 25.33
N GLY A 3 8.36 -17.54 25.63
CA GLY A 3 7.17 -17.83 24.89
C GLY A 3 7.29 -17.27 23.48
N MET A 4 7.27 -18.15 22.51
CA MET A 4 7.05 -17.80 21.11
C MET A 4 5.59 -17.35 20.97
N ASP A 5 5.34 -16.04 20.97
CA ASP A 5 4.09 -15.49 20.46
C ASP A 5 4.05 -15.71 18.93
N GLN A 6 3.62 -16.91 18.54
CA GLN A 6 3.13 -17.15 17.19
C GLN A 6 1.86 -16.32 17.02
N VAL A 7 1.99 -15.20 16.31
CA VAL A 7 0.82 -14.50 15.76
C VAL A 7 0.20 -15.44 14.72
N ALA A 8 -0.70 -16.30 15.18
CA ALA A 8 -1.49 -17.16 14.32
C ALA A 8 -2.35 -16.25 13.44
N PHE A 9 -2.06 -16.23 12.16
CA PHE A 9 -3.06 -15.87 11.16
C PHE A 9 -4.06 -17.03 11.14
N ASP A 10 -5.27 -16.82 11.64
CA ASP A 10 -6.35 -17.81 11.55
C ASP A 10 -6.46 -18.28 10.09
N GLY A 11 -6.07 -19.52 9.82
CA GLY A 11 -6.18 -20.17 8.52
C GLY A 11 -4.91 -20.37 7.69
N GLY A 12 -3.72 -20.10 8.21
CA GLY A 12 -2.45 -20.41 7.52
C GLY A 12 -1.32 -19.54 8.01
N SER A 13 -0.26 -20.13 8.55
CA SER A 13 0.97 -19.41 8.91
C SER A 13 1.55 -18.80 7.63
N VAL A 14 1.65 -17.47 7.59
CA VAL A 14 2.48 -16.79 6.58
C VAL A 14 3.94 -17.12 6.96
N GLY A 15 4.59 -17.99 6.18
CA GLY A 15 5.98 -18.40 6.43
C GLY A 15 6.96 -17.28 6.10
N PHE A 16 7.07 -16.28 6.95
CA PHE A 16 8.09 -15.24 6.80
C PHE A 16 9.48 -15.84 6.97
N ARG A 17 10.45 -15.47 6.12
CA ARG A 17 11.87 -15.76 6.33
C ARG A 17 12.44 -14.89 7.45
N VAL A 18 12.10 -13.60 7.43
CA VAL A 18 12.41 -12.63 8.47
C VAL A 18 11.07 -12.11 9.00
N SER A 19 10.82 -12.32 10.27
CA SER A 19 9.58 -11.90 10.92
C SER A 19 9.54 -10.37 11.08
N PRO A 20 8.34 -9.76 11.18
CA PRO A 20 8.22 -8.34 11.50
C PRO A 20 8.96 -7.94 12.79
N ASP A 21 9.01 -8.82 13.80
CA ASP A 21 9.71 -8.55 15.06
C ASP A 21 11.23 -8.56 14.90
N GLU A 22 11.77 -9.38 13.99
CA GLU A 22 13.19 -9.35 13.65
C GLU A 22 13.55 -8.06 12.92
N PHE A 23 12.70 -7.60 11.99
CA PHE A 23 12.88 -6.28 11.35
C PHE A 23 12.89 -5.16 12.38
N LEU A 24 11.93 -5.13 13.32
CA LEU A 24 11.83 -4.10 14.36
C LEU A 24 13.05 -4.03 15.26
N ARG A 25 13.69 -5.18 15.58
CA ARG A 25 14.87 -5.23 16.45
C ARG A 25 16.17 -4.91 15.73
N ALA A 26 16.17 -4.92 14.42
CA ALA A 26 17.38 -4.70 13.64
C ALA A 26 17.82 -3.22 13.68
N PRO A 27 19.12 -2.93 13.86
CA PRO A 27 19.61 -1.55 14.02
C PRO A 27 19.35 -0.68 12.79
N GLN A 28 19.24 -1.26 11.59
CA GLN A 28 18.95 -0.56 10.34
C GLN A 28 17.46 -0.28 10.11
N PHE A 29 16.56 -0.75 10.99
CA PHE A 29 15.11 -0.62 10.78
C PHE A 29 14.64 0.83 10.62
N ALA A 30 15.14 1.73 11.48
CA ALA A 30 14.77 3.15 11.39
C ALA A 30 15.14 3.75 10.04
N ALA A 31 16.33 3.45 9.52
CA ALA A 31 16.78 3.91 8.20
C ALA A 31 15.91 3.31 7.07
N ALA A 32 15.57 2.03 7.14
CA ALA A 32 14.72 1.37 6.16
C ALA A 32 13.27 1.93 6.15
N ARG A 33 12.70 2.16 7.32
CA ARG A 33 11.41 2.84 7.46
C ARG A 33 11.44 4.22 6.81
N ASP A 34 12.47 4.99 7.10
CA ASP A 34 12.63 6.35 6.59
C ASP A 34 12.82 6.37 5.08
N GLU A 35 13.60 5.44 4.52
CA GLU A 35 13.72 5.23 3.07
C GLU A 35 12.35 4.94 2.43
N VAL A 36 11.54 4.07 3.04
CA VAL A 36 10.19 3.76 2.55
C VAL A 36 9.26 4.97 2.64
N ILE A 37 9.35 5.78 3.68
CA ILE A 37 8.54 7.01 3.82
C ILE A 37 8.90 8.00 2.71
N GLU A 38 10.18 8.33 2.54
CA GLU A 38 10.63 9.30 1.55
C GLU A 38 10.36 8.82 0.12
N GLY A 39 10.67 7.55 -0.17
CA GLY A 39 10.42 6.96 -1.48
C GLY A 39 8.94 6.98 -1.87
N LYS A 40 8.03 6.64 -0.95
CA LYS A 40 6.59 6.72 -1.21
C LYS A 40 6.11 8.16 -1.36
N LEU A 41 6.57 9.09 -0.53
CA LEU A 41 6.21 10.50 -0.66
C LEU A 41 6.66 11.05 -2.01
N SER A 42 7.88 10.76 -2.46
CA SER A 42 8.38 11.14 -3.78
C SER A 42 7.50 10.62 -4.92
N LEU A 43 7.00 9.37 -4.82
CA LEU A 43 6.09 8.81 -5.81
C LEU A 43 4.69 9.46 -5.80
N TYR A 44 4.20 9.89 -4.63
CA TYR A 44 2.86 10.45 -4.47
C TYR A 44 2.80 11.95 -4.71
N GLU A 45 3.92 12.66 -4.56
CA GLU A 45 4.00 14.10 -4.73
C GLU A 45 3.54 14.53 -6.13
N GLY A 46 2.74 15.60 -6.21
CA GLY A 46 2.20 16.13 -7.47
C GLY A 46 1.15 15.27 -8.16
N SER A 47 0.84 14.08 -7.65
CA SER A 47 -0.04 13.09 -8.31
C SER A 47 -1.44 13.01 -7.67
N HIS A 48 -2.01 14.15 -7.27
CA HIS A 48 -3.25 14.20 -6.48
C HIS A 48 -4.40 13.37 -7.04
N LEU A 49 -4.63 13.43 -8.35
CA LEU A 49 -5.71 12.67 -8.98
C LEU A 49 -5.50 11.16 -8.80
N PHE A 50 -4.32 10.67 -9.12
CA PHE A 50 -4.00 9.25 -9.02
C PHE A 50 -4.05 8.78 -7.56
N ASN A 51 -3.49 9.56 -6.63
CA ASN A 51 -3.50 9.25 -5.21
C ASN A 51 -4.93 9.06 -4.68
N ARG A 52 -5.86 9.92 -5.08
CA ARG A 52 -7.28 9.80 -4.73
C ARG A 52 -7.95 8.56 -5.32
N LEU A 53 -7.44 8.05 -6.44
CA LEU A 53 -7.97 6.83 -7.06
C LEU A 53 -7.52 5.55 -6.37
N ILE A 54 -6.40 5.57 -5.63
CA ILE A 54 -5.83 4.33 -5.08
C ILE A 54 -5.54 4.36 -3.57
N LEU A 55 -5.31 5.54 -2.95
CA LEU A 55 -4.88 5.63 -1.56
C LEU A 55 -6.06 5.62 -0.56
N GLU A 56 -6.91 4.64 -0.68
CA GLU A 56 -7.92 4.21 0.30
C GLU A 56 -7.94 2.68 0.27
N GLU A 57 -8.10 2.02 1.40
CA GLU A 57 -7.94 0.57 1.57
C GLU A 57 -8.65 -0.25 0.49
N GLY A 58 -9.93 -0.04 0.29
CA GLY A 58 -10.72 -0.81 -0.67
C GLY A 58 -10.27 -0.58 -2.12
N ARG A 59 -9.91 0.67 -2.46
CA ARG A 59 -9.38 1.01 -3.79
C ARG A 59 -7.98 0.47 -4.00
N LEU A 60 -7.12 0.52 -2.98
CA LEU A 60 -5.79 -0.07 -3.03
C LEU A 60 -5.86 -1.57 -3.28
N LEU A 61 -6.67 -2.30 -2.51
CA LEU A 61 -6.80 -3.75 -2.67
C LEU A 61 -7.45 -4.13 -4.02
N CYS A 62 -8.41 -3.36 -4.51
CA CYS A 62 -8.95 -3.53 -5.86
C CYS A 62 -7.88 -3.31 -6.94
N HIS A 63 -7.06 -2.28 -6.81
CA HIS A 63 -5.94 -2.00 -7.70
C HIS A 63 -4.89 -3.13 -7.69
N LEU A 64 -4.48 -3.58 -6.51
CA LEU A 64 -3.52 -4.68 -6.38
C LEU A 64 -4.08 -6.00 -6.93
N ALA A 65 -5.36 -6.29 -6.71
CA ALA A 65 -6.02 -7.45 -7.29
C ALA A 65 -6.02 -7.38 -8.83
N ALA A 66 -6.34 -6.22 -9.42
CA ALA A 66 -6.32 -6.04 -10.87
C ALA A 66 -4.93 -6.29 -11.46
N LEU A 67 -3.87 -5.72 -10.86
CA LEU A 67 -2.49 -5.91 -11.33
C LEU A 67 -2.01 -7.35 -11.14
N SER A 68 -2.36 -7.98 -10.04
CA SER A 68 -1.99 -9.37 -9.75
C SER A 68 -2.67 -10.35 -10.70
N LEU A 69 -3.96 -10.14 -11.00
CA LEU A 69 -4.70 -10.91 -12.00
C LEU A 69 -4.13 -10.70 -13.40
N HIS A 70 -3.76 -9.47 -13.76
CA HIS A 70 -3.12 -9.17 -15.04
C HIS A 70 -1.76 -9.89 -15.17
N ALA A 71 -0.95 -9.86 -14.14
CA ALA A 71 0.35 -10.54 -14.13
C ALA A 71 0.25 -12.06 -14.20
N ALA A 72 -0.81 -12.64 -13.62
CA ALA A 72 -1.04 -14.08 -13.55
C ALA A 72 -1.86 -14.66 -14.72
N GLN A 73 -2.40 -13.81 -15.60
CA GLN A 73 -3.23 -14.30 -16.70
C GLN A 73 -2.43 -15.12 -17.73
N ASP A 74 -3.05 -16.20 -18.18
CA ASP A 74 -2.60 -17.05 -19.29
C ASP A 74 -3.66 -16.93 -20.40
N MET A 75 -3.24 -16.43 -21.57
CA MET A 75 -4.18 -16.19 -22.67
C MET A 75 -4.79 -17.49 -23.23
N ALA A 76 -4.17 -18.64 -22.99
CA ALA A 76 -4.71 -19.94 -23.34
C ALA A 76 -5.80 -20.43 -22.35
N LYS A 77 -5.89 -19.80 -21.16
CA LYS A 77 -6.79 -20.24 -20.08
C LYS A 77 -7.82 -19.17 -19.72
N PRO A 78 -9.03 -19.18 -20.31
CA PRO A 78 -10.07 -18.14 -20.08
C PRO A 78 -10.38 -17.86 -18.62
N ALA A 79 -10.32 -18.88 -17.75
CA ALA A 79 -10.54 -18.73 -16.32
C ALA A 79 -9.51 -17.82 -15.63
N THR A 80 -8.34 -17.56 -16.26
CA THR A 80 -7.26 -16.72 -15.71
C THR A 80 -7.32 -15.27 -16.19
N TRP A 81 -8.19 -14.93 -17.12
CA TRP A 81 -8.23 -13.61 -17.74
C TRP A 81 -8.72 -12.54 -16.77
N LEU A 82 -8.09 -11.36 -16.84
CA LEU A 82 -8.54 -10.19 -16.10
C LEU A 82 -9.78 -9.60 -16.78
N THR A 83 -10.93 -9.94 -16.26
CA THR A 83 -12.23 -9.35 -16.65
C THR A 83 -12.85 -8.62 -15.45
N LEU A 84 -13.82 -7.73 -15.70
CA LEU A 84 -14.54 -7.06 -14.61
C LEU A 84 -15.20 -8.07 -13.65
N GLY A 85 -15.84 -9.10 -14.19
CA GLY A 85 -16.52 -10.12 -13.37
C GLY A 85 -15.56 -10.92 -12.49
N ARG A 86 -14.35 -11.23 -13.00
CA ARG A 86 -13.32 -11.89 -12.19
C ARG A 86 -12.79 -10.97 -11.10
N LEU A 87 -12.46 -9.72 -11.44
CA LEU A 87 -11.99 -8.73 -10.46
C LEU A 87 -13.04 -8.49 -9.36
N GLN A 88 -14.32 -8.37 -9.74
CA GLN A 88 -15.42 -8.24 -8.77
C GLN A 88 -15.49 -9.43 -7.80
N ARG A 89 -15.34 -10.66 -8.29
CA ARG A 89 -15.34 -11.86 -7.46
C ARG A 89 -14.18 -11.84 -6.46
N GLU A 90 -12.95 -11.68 -6.92
CA GLU A 90 -11.75 -11.64 -6.08
C GLU A 90 -11.85 -10.58 -4.97
N VAL A 91 -12.23 -9.34 -5.34
CA VAL A 91 -12.30 -8.23 -4.38
C VAL A 91 -13.48 -8.39 -3.39
N THR A 92 -14.60 -8.98 -3.83
CA THR A 92 -15.74 -9.24 -2.95
C THR A 92 -15.42 -10.35 -1.95
N GLU A 93 -14.68 -11.37 -2.36
CA GLU A 93 -14.21 -12.46 -1.48
C GLU A 93 -13.24 -11.94 -0.40
N LEU A 94 -12.46 -10.90 -0.71
CA LEU A 94 -11.66 -10.20 0.32
C LEU A 94 -12.51 -9.41 1.32
N GLY A 95 -13.78 -9.17 1.04
CA GLY A 95 -14.69 -8.40 1.89
C GLY A 95 -14.36 -6.91 1.99
N VAL A 96 -13.63 -6.35 1.01
CA VAL A 96 -13.13 -4.96 1.06
C VAL A 96 -13.98 -3.98 0.25
N ALA A 97 -14.68 -4.48 -0.77
CA ALA A 97 -15.59 -3.67 -1.57
C ALA A 97 -16.72 -4.52 -2.17
N SER A 98 -17.90 -3.92 -2.36
CA SER A 98 -19.00 -4.51 -3.11
C SER A 98 -18.70 -4.52 -4.61
N ARG A 99 -19.42 -5.37 -5.37
CA ARG A 99 -19.33 -5.40 -6.84
C ARG A 99 -19.50 -4.02 -7.48
N ASN A 100 -20.46 -3.24 -7.00
CA ASN A 100 -20.73 -1.88 -7.52
C ASN A 100 -19.54 -0.93 -7.25
N ARG A 101 -18.89 -1.02 -6.08
CA ARG A 101 -17.68 -0.23 -5.78
C ARG A 101 -16.52 -0.61 -6.69
N VAL A 102 -16.32 -1.90 -6.96
CA VAL A 102 -15.30 -2.37 -7.90
C VAL A 102 -15.57 -1.84 -9.32
N GLU A 103 -16.83 -1.90 -9.79
CA GLU A 103 -17.21 -1.38 -11.10
C GLU A 103 -17.01 0.14 -11.20
N ALA A 104 -17.39 0.88 -10.16
CA ALA A 104 -17.15 2.32 -10.09
C ALA A 104 -15.64 2.64 -10.13
N GLN A 105 -14.82 1.88 -9.40
CA GLN A 105 -13.36 2.02 -9.41
C GLN A 105 -12.77 1.76 -10.80
N VAL A 106 -13.17 0.65 -11.45
CA VAL A 106 -12.73 0.31 -12.81
C VAL A 106 -13.17 1.40 -13.80
N SER A 107 -14.39 1.90 -13.67
CA SER A 107 -14.92 2.98 -14.53
C SER A 107 -14.11 4.27 -14.36
N CYS A 108 -13.74 4.63 -13.14
CA CYS A 108 -12.85 5.76 -12.87
C CYS A 108 -11.46 5.55 -13.48
N LEU A 109 -10.82 4.40 -13.25
CA LEU A 109 -9.50 4.11 -13.81
C LEU A 109 -9.52 4.12 -15.35
N ARG A 110 -10.61 3.65 -15.97
CA ARG A 110 -10.80 3.71 -17.44
C ARG A 110 -10.99 5.15 -17.92
N ARG A 111 -11.81 5.94 -17.24
CA ARG A 111 -12.04 7.36 -17.59
C ARG A 111 -10.75 8.18 -17.61
N TYR A 112 -9.83 7.86 -16.71
CA TYR A 112 -8.53 8.55 -16.62
C TYR A 112 -7.42 7.83 -17.40
N GLY A 113 -7.76 6.80 -18.20
CA GLY A 113 -6.84 6.12 -19.09
C GLY A 113 -5.87 5.15 -18.44
N PHE A 114 -5.98 4.87 -17.12
CA PHE A 114 -5.13 3.90 -16.43
C PHE A 114 -5.47 2.44 -16.75
N LEU A 115 -6.73 2.18 -17.09
CA LEU A 115 -7.19 0.89 -17.62
C LEU A 115 -7.86 1.10 -18.98
N THR A 116 -7.69 0.16 -19.88
CA THR A 116 -8.49 0.01 -21.09
C THR A 116 -9.32 -1.25 -21.05
N GLN A 117 -10.33 -1.32 -21.88
CA GLN A 117 -11.15 -2.53 -22.03
C GLN A 117 -11.12 -2.97 -23.48
N GLN A 118 -10.55 -4.13 -23.74
CA GLN A 118 -10.35 -4.65 -25.09
C GLN A 118 -11.14 -5.94 -25.29
N PRO A 119 -11.76 -6.15 -26.46
CA PRO A 119 -12.37 -7.42 -26.79
C PRO A 119 -11.29 -8.51 -26.94
N HIS A 120 -11.57 -9.71 -26.46
CA HIS A 120 -10.68 -10.84 -26.72
C HIS A 120 -10.74 -11.24 -28.21
N ALA A 121 -9.59 -11.64 -28.79
CA ALA A 121 -9.47 -11.92 -30.22
C ALA A 121 -10.40 -13.07 -30.68
N SER A 122 -10.55 -14.13 -29.86
CA SER A 122 -11.36 -15.31 -30.19
C SER A 122 -12.84 -15.19 -29.77
N ASP A 123 -13.16 -14.30 -28.81
CA ASP A 123 -14.54 -14.06 -28.38
C ASP A 123 -14.75 -12.58 -28.03
N ARG A 124 -15.33 -11.85 -28.94
CA ARG A 124 -15.60 -10.40 -28.80
C ARG A 124 -16.58 -10.05 -27.67
N ARG A 125 -17.30 -11.02 -27.09
CA ARG A 125 -18.17 -10.81 -25.93
C ARG A 125 -17.36 -10.68 -24.65
N VAL A 126 -16.18 -11.29 -24.60
CA VAL A 126 -15.27 -11.17 -23.48
C VAL A 126 -14.51 -9.86 -23.58
N ARG A 127 -14.54 -9.08 -22.51
CA ARG A 127 -13.87 -7.79 -22.39
C ARG A 127 -12.74 -7.91 -21.36
N LEU A 128 -11.51 -7.86 -21.82
CA LEU A 128 -10.32 -7.86 -20.97
C LEU A 128 -10.05 -6.45 -20.46
N LEU A 129 -9.71 -6.33 -19.19
CA LEU A 129 -9.16 -5.09 -18.62
C LEU A 129 -7.64 -5.13 -18.81
N VAL A 130 -7.08 -4.05 -19.35
CA VAL A 130 -5.65 -3.96 -19.62
C VAL A 130 -5.10 -2.71 -18.94
N PRO A 131 -4.20 -2.85 -17.94
CA PRO A 131 -3.47 -1.74 -17.37
C PRO A 131 -2.58 -1.06 -18.42
N ASN A 132 -2.50 0.27 -18.39
CA ASN A 132 -1.55 1.00 -19.22
C ASN A 132 -0.14 1.00 -18.61
N GLU A 133 0.85 1.41 -19.40
CA GLU A 133 2.26 1.46 -18.97
C GLU A 133 2.47 2.41 -17.77
N ALA A 134 1.77 3.53 -17.71
CA ALA A 134 1.89 4.48 -16.60
C ALA A 134 1.42 3.87 -15.28
N LEU A 135 0.36 3.07 -15.30
CA LEU A 135 -0.13 2.35 -14.12
C LEU A 135 0.87 1.29 -13.66
N LEU A 136 1.42 0.52 -14.62
CA LEU A 136 2.42 -0.52 -14.35
C LEU A 136 3.73 0.09 -13.82
N ALA A 137 4.23 1.16 -14.43
CA ALA A 137 5.45 1.85 -14.00
C ALA A 137 5.30 2.43 -12.58
N ARG A 138 4.14 2.99 -12.26
CA ARG A 138 3.89 3.52 -10.92
C ARG A 138 3.83 2.43 -9.86
N ASP A 139 3.22 1.32 -10.19
CA ASP A 139 3.19 0.14 -9.32
C ASP A 139 4.59 -0.46 -9.12
N ALA A 140 5.38 -0.54 -10.19
CA ALA A 140 6.79 -0.94 -10.10
C ALA A 140 7.59 0.02 -9.20
N GLY A 141 7.33 1.33 -9.26
CA GLY A 141 7.93 2.31 -8.35
C GLY A 141 7.61 2.03 -6.88
N VAL A 142 6.35 1.71 -6.55
CA VAL A 142 5.97 1.35 -5.16
C VAL A 142 6.68 0.08 -4.68
N LEU A 143 6.80 -0.93 -5.54
CA LEU A 143 7.57 -2.15 -5.23
C LEU A 143 9.06 -1.83 -5.05
N GLY A 144 9.62 -0.98 -5.92
CA GLY A 144 11.01 -0.53 -5.83
C GLY A 144 11.34 0.14 -4.50
N VAL A 145 10.46 1.00 -4.00
CA VAL A 145 10.61 1.63 -2.68
C VAL A 145 10.72 0.58 -1.56
N LEU A 146 9.89 -0.46 -1.61
CA LEU A 146 9.95 -1.53 -0.60
C LEU A 146 11.21 -2.40 -0.77
N LEU A 147 11.64 -2.67 -2.00
CA LEU A 147 12.88 -3.38 -2.29
C LEU A 147 14.11 -2.60 -1.83
N ASN A 148 14.13 -1.26 -1.98
CA ASN A 148 15.18 -0.41 -1.43
C ASN A 148 15.22 -0.51 0.12
N GLY A 149 14.08 -0.51 0.78
CA GLY A 149 14.00 -0.74 2.22
C GLY A 149 14.59 -2.10 2.62
N LEU A 150 14.30 -3.17 1.87
CA LEU A 150 14.86 -4.51 2.10
C LEU A 150 16.37 -4.56 1.84
N ALA A 151 16.89 -3.77 0.90
CA ALA A 151 18.31 -3.73 0.57
C ALA A 151 19.17 -3.35 1.78
N LEU A 152 18.65 -2.51 2.69
CA LEU A 152 19.34 -2.14 3.93
C LEU A 152 19.53 -3.32 4.90
N PHE A 153 18.79 -4.41 4.69
CA PHE A 153 18.96 -5.67 5.44
C PHE A 153 19.75 -6.74 4.66
N GLY A 154 20.32 -6.38 3.50
CA GLY A 154 20.98 -7.35 2.61
C GLY A 154 20.01 -8.31 1.91
N LEU A 155 18.73 -7.96 1.83
CA LEU A 155 17.65 -8.77 1.26
C LEU A 155 17.24 -8.27 -0.13
N SER A 156 18.22 -7.96 -0.97
CA SER A 156 17.99 -7.46 -2.35
C SER A 156 17.76 -8.61 -3.33
N PRO A 157 17.12 -8.34 -4.49
CA PRO A 157 17.13 -9.27 -5.61
C PRO A 157 18.55 -9.55 -6.09
N PRO A 158 18.88 -10.76 -6.60
CA PRO A 158 20.25 -11.16 -6.97
C PRO A 158 20.93 -10.30 -8.04
N ALA A 159 20.17 -9.57 -8.86
CA ALA A 159 20.67 -8.68 -9.92
C ALA A 159 20.32 -7.21 -9.65
N GLY A 160 19.96 -6.85 -8.41
CA GLY A 160 19.25 -5.62 -8.11
C GLY A 160 20.13 -4.39 -8.01
N GLN A 161 20.01 -3.49 -8.97
CA GLN A 161 20.24 -2.08 -8.70
C GLN A 161 19.10 -1.54 -7.82
N PRO A 162 19.39 -0.61 -6.90
CA PRO A 162 18.33 0.10 -6.17
C PRO A 162 17.35 0.76 -7.14
N GLY A 163 16.05 0.63 -6.90
CA GLY A 163 15.03 1.25 -7.72
C GLY A 163 13.88 0.34 -8.11
N ALA A 164 13.08 0.76 -9.08
CA ALA A 164 11.95 0.00 -9.57
C ALA A 164 12.41 -1.33 -10.22
N PRO A 165 11.73 -2.46 -9.94
CA PRO A 165 12.02 -3.74 -10.57
C PRO A 165 11.78 -3.65 -12.09
N ASP A 166 12.54 -4.42 -12.86
CA ASP A 166 12.26 -4.58 -14.27
C ASP A 166 10.90 -5.26 -14.52
N ALA A 167 10.45 -5.30 -15.77
CA ALA A 167 9.14 -5.83 -16.12
C ALA A 167 8.97 -7.32 -15.75
N THR A 168 10.05 -8.09 -15.75
CA THR A 168 10.04 -9.52 -15.42
C THR A 168 9.84 -9.72 -13.92
N LEU A 169 10.66 -9.07 -13.11
CA LEU A 169 10.54 -9.12 -11.64
C LEU A 169 9.23 -8.49 -11.17
N HIS A 170 8.81 -7.37 -11.76
CA HIS A 170 7.52 -6.75 -11.46
C HIS A 170 6.36 -7.74 -11.67
N ARG A 171 6.34 -8.41 -12.84
CA ARG A 171 5.32 -9.43 -13.14
C ARG A 171 5.38 -10.61 -12.16
N ALA A 172 6.57 -11.11 -11.83
CA ALA A 172 6.75 -12.21 -10.89
C ALA A 172 6.26 -11.84 -9.49
N LEU A 173 6.58 -10.65 -8.99
CA LEU A 173 6.09 -10.13 -7.70
C LEU A 173 4.57 -10.03 -7.66
N ARG A 174 3.93 -9.53 -8.74
CA ARG A 174 2.47 -9.44 -8.82
C ARG A 174 1.80 -10.81 -8.96
N ARG A 175 2.43 -11.76 -9.63
CA ARG A 175 1.96 -13.16 -9.64
C ARG A 175 2.02 -13.78 -8.25
N ALA A 176 3.11 -13.60 -7.51
CA ALA A 176 3.25 -14.03 -6.12
C ALA A 176 2.23 -13.34 -5.18
N THR A 177 1.86 -12.09 -5.48
CA THR A 177 0.86 -11.35 -4.69
C THR A 177 -0.55 -11.97 -4.79
N LEU A 178 -0.94 -12.54 -5.93
CA LEU A 178 -2.32 -13.00 -6.17
C LEU A 178 -2.82 -13.98 -5.10
N PRO A 179 -2.14 -15.11 -4.81
CA PRO A 179 -2.58 -16.03 -3.77
C PRO A 179 -2.44 -15.44 -2.35
N ARG A 180 -1.73 -14.35 -2.19
CA ARG A 180 -1.46 -13.68 -0.91
C ARG A 180 -2.38 -12.48 -0.64
N LEU A 181 -3.28 -12.12 -1.57
CA LEU A 181 -4.23 -11.02 -1.39
C LEU A 181 -5.07 -11.14 -0.10
N PRO A 182 -5.60 -12.32 0.29
CA PRO A 182 -6.31 -12.44 1.56
C PRO A 182 -5.42 -12.15 2.77
N ALA A 183 -4.16 -12.58 2.75
CA ALA A 183 -3.20 -12.30 3.82
C ALA A 183 -2.86 -10.81 3.88
N LEU A 184 -2.66 -10.16 2.73
CA LEU A 184 -2.42 -8.73 2.62
C LEU A 184 -3.61 -7.90 3.14
N SER A 185 -4.83 -8.28 2.80
CA SER A 185 -6.05 -7.63 3.30
C SER A 185 -6.13 -7.72 4.83
N ARG A 186 -5.89 -8.88 5.41
CA ARG A 186 -5.84 -9.05 6.88
C ARG A 186 -4.70 -8.24 7.51
N LEU A 187 -3.53 -8.20 6.85
CA LEU A 187 -2.37 -7.43 7.31
C LEU A 187 -2.73 -5.94 7.46
N ILE A 188 -3.36 -5.34 6.45
CA ILE A 188 -3.77 -3.92 6.50
C ILE A 188 -4.78 -3.71 7.65
N ARG A 189 -5.78 -4.56 7.75
CA ARG A 189 -6.90 -4.41 8.70
C ARG A 189 -6.52 -4.65 10.16
N ARG A 190 -5.44 -5.38 10.45
CA ARG A 190 -4.99 -5.58 11.83
C ARG A 190 -4.40 -4.33 12.47
N HIS A 191 -4.01 -3.34 11.66
CA HIS A 191 -3.46 -2.07 12.14
C HIS A 191 -4.57 -1.09 12.57
N LEU A 192 -5.39 -1.51 13.53
CA LEU A 192 -6.53 -0.74 14.03
C LEU A 192 -6.18 0.72 14.41
N PRO A 193 -5.05 1.01 15.07
CA PRO A 193 -4.69 2.39 15.36
C PRO A 193 -4.51 3.26 14.10
N LEU A 194 -4.05 2.68 13.00
CA LEU A 194 -3.84 3.38 11.72
C LEU A 194 -5.06 3.34 10.79
N ALA A 195 -6.14 2.63 11.19
CA ALA A 195 -7.34 2.50 10.36
C ALA A 195 -7.91 3.84 9.85
N PRO A 196 -7.92 4.95 10.62
CA PRO A 196 -8.36 6.24 10.10
C PRO A 196 -7.57 6.70 8.88
N PHE A 197 -6.27 6.41 8.83
CA PHE A 197 -5.40 6.78 7.71
C PHE A 197 -5.57 5.85 6.49
N PHE A 198 -5.98 4.61 6.68
CA PHE A 198 -6.17 3.66 5.58
C PHE A 198 -7.58 3.75 4.97
N ALA A 199 -8.58 4.07 5.77
CA ALA A 199 -9.99 4.11 5.36
C ALA A 199 -10.39 5.41 4.63
N HIS A 200 -9.52 6.43 4.60
CA HIS A 200 -9.86 7.75 4.05
C HIS A 200 -8.99 8.11 2.83
N ASP A 201 -9.57 8.89 1.93
CA ASP A 201 -8.89 9.39 0.72
C ASP A 201 -7.56 10.05 1.06
N CYS A 202 -6.48 9.57 0.49
CA CYS A 202 -5.11 10.06 0.74
C CYS A 202 -4.68 10.06 2.22
N GLY A 203 -5.41 9.39 3.11
CA GLY A 203 -5.07 9.34 4.53
C GLY A 203 -3.70 8.73 4.77
N TYR A 204 -3.33 7.69 4.00
CA TYR A 204 -1.99 7.13 4.07
C TYR A 204 -0.89 8.15 3.71
N MET A 205 -1.10 9.00 2.72
CA MET A 205 -0.15 10.08 2.40
C MET A 205 -0.04 11.10 3.55
N ILE A 206 -1.18 11.43 4.20
CA ILE A 206 -1.17 12.31 5.39
C ILE A 206 -0.36 11.66 6.51
N LEU A 207 -0.50 10.37 6.77
CA LEU A 207 0.33 9.64 7.75
C LEU A 207 1.82 9.78 7.43
N LEU A 208 2.23 9.53 6.18
CA LEU A 208 3.63 9.64 5.78
C LEU A 208 4.18 11.06 5.96
N LEU A 209 3.41 12.09 5.62
CA LEU A 209 3.77 13.50 5.82
C LEU A 209 3.95 13.85 7.30
N LEU A 210 3.09 13.31 8.17
CA LEU A 210 3.19 13.51 9.61
C LEU A 210 4.44 12.83 10.18
N LEU A 211 4.71 11.59 9.79
CA LEU A 211 5.91 10.86 10.25
C LEU A 211 7.20 11.55 9.79
N ARG A 212 7.26 12.01 8.52
CA ARG A 212 8.40 12.78 8.01
C ARG A 212 8.59 14.09 8.77
N GLY A 213 7.52 14.86 8.94
CA GLY A 213 7.55 16.15 9.64
C GLY A 213 8.00 16.01 11.10
N ALA A 214 7.50 15.01 11.82
CA ALA A 214 7.90 14.76 13.21
C ALA A 214 9.39 14.37 13.32
N ARG A 215 9.89 13.55 12.37
CA ARG A 215 11.31 13.20 12.32
C ARG A 215 12.21 14.41 12.06
N GLN A 216 11.81 15.29 11.13
CA GLN A 216 12.60 16.47 10.77
C GLN A 216 12.68 17.51 11.89
N ASN A 217 11.63 17.61 12.71
CA ASN A 217 11.51 18.60 13.76
C ASN A 217 11.93 18.08 15.16
N GLY A 218 12.29 16.82 15.28
CA GLY A 218 12.64 16.21 16.58
C GLY A 218 11.49 16.34 17.59
N ASP A 219 11.77 16.87 18.78
CA ASP A 219 10.78 17.11 19.84
C ASP A 219 9.85 18.31 19.56
N GLY A 220 10.13 19.07 18.50
CA GLY A 220 9.30 20.15 18.02
C GLY A 220 8.01 19.65 17.38
N GLY A 221 6.90 20.38 17.56
CA GLY A 221 5.66 20.12 16.84
C GLY A 221 5.82 20.35 15.33
N ILE A 222 5.03 19.64 14.54
CA ILE A 222 4.91 19.86 13.11
C ILE A 222 4.17 21.19 12.93
N ALA A 223 4.85 22.23 12.48
CA ALA A 223 4.30 23.58 12.34
C ALA A 223 3.22 23.71 11.26
N THR A 224 3.05 22.69 10.42
CA THR A 224 2.10 22.69 9.31
C THR A 224 0.68 22.37 9.78
N GLY A 225 -0.29 23.22 9.35
CA GLY A 225 -1.69 23.03 9.68
C GLY A 225 -2.49 22.27 8.60
N TYR A 226 -3.80 22.19 8.81
CA TYR A 226 -4.76 21.52 7.91
C TYR A 226 -4.65 22.00 6.45
N GLN A 227 -4.39 23.30 6.24
CA GLN A 227 -4.29 23.89 4.91
C GLN A 227 -3.13 23.30 4.13
N TRP A 228 -1.95 23.20 4.75
CA TRP A 228 -0.76 22.66 4.10
C TRP A 228 -0.96 21.17 3.73
N LEU A 229 -1.44 20.35 4.67
CA LEU A 229 -1.74 18.94 4.41
C LEU A 229 -2.77 18.78 3.30
N ALA A 230 -3.81 19.62 3.27
CA ALA A 230 -4.81 19.61 2.21
C ALA A 230 -4.19 19.92 0.83
N MET A 231 -3.28 20.90 0.75
CA MET A 231 -2.57 21.24 -0.48
C MET A 231 -1.67 20.10 -0.94
N GLN A 232 -0.91 19.48 -0.02
CA GLN A 232 0.02 18.38 -0.35
C GLN A 232 -0.72 17.13 -0.85
N THR A 233 -1.95 16.90 -0.39
CA THR A 233 -2.68 15.66 -0.67
C THR A 233 -3.82 15.81 -1.67
N GLY A 234 -4.19 17.07 -2.01
CA GLY A 234 -5.29 17.36 -2.92
C GLY A 234 -6.68 17.04 -2.35
N VAL A 235 -6.81 16.87 -1.02
CA VAL A 235 -8.10 16.69 -0.34
C VAL A 235 -8.56 17.98 0.32
N SER A 236 -9.83 18.06 0.75
CA SER A 236 -10.34 19.27 1.40
C SER A 236 -9.77 19.45 2.81
N ARG A 237 -9.63 20.71 3.22
CA ARG A 237 -9.24 21.07 4.60
C ARG A 237 -10.13 20.42 5.66
N THR A 238 -11.44 20.33 5.39
CA THR A 238 -12.41 19.68 6.30
C THR A 238 -12.12 18.17 6.42
N HIS A 239 -11.71 17.53 5.33
CA HIS A 239 -11.31 16.12 5.33
C HIS A 239 -10.09 15.90 6.22
N VAL A 240 -9.02 16.70 6.03
CA VAL A 240 -7.81 16.64 6.87
C VAL A 240 -8.15 16.84 8.33
N ARG A 241 -8.98 17.87 8.65
CA ARG A 241 -9.41 18.13 10.02
C ARG A 241 -10.06 16.91 10.65
N ARG A 242 -11.05 16.31 9.97
CA ARG A 242 -11.75 15.11 10.49
C ARG A 242 -10.81 13.94 10.74
N LEU A 243 -9.88 13.72 9.83
CA LEU A 243 -8.87 12.66 9.97
C LEU A 243 -7.97 12.88 11.19
N LEU A 244 -7.43 14.10 11.36
CA LEU A 244 -6.56 14.42 12.49
C LEU A 244 -7.33 14.47 13.83
N GLU A 245 -8.58 14.90 13.84
CA GLU A 245 -9.45 14.82 15.02
C GLU A 245 -9.71 13.37 15.42
N ALA A 246 -9.94 12.47 14.47
CA ALA A 246 -10.06 11.02 14.73
C ALA A 246 -8.77 10.44 15.30
N ALA A 247 -7.61 10.76 14.70
CA ALA A 247 -6.30 10.34 15.20
C ALA A 247 -6.01 10.88 16.61
N ARG A 248 -6.37 12.14 16.90
CA ARG A 248 -6.27 12.73 18.23
C ARG A 248 -7.15 12.00 19.24
N SER A 249 -8.39 11.73 18.88
CA SER A 249 -9.33 10.99 19.76
C SER A 249 -8.87 9.58 20.05
N ALA A 250 -8.11 8.98 19.13
CA ALA A 250 -7.45 7.67 19.30
C ALA A 250 -6.12 7.75 20.10
N GLY A 251 -5.71 8.94 20.58
CA GLY A 251 -4.48 9.12 21.34
C GLY A 251 -3.19 9.01 20.51
N LEU A 252 -3.28 9.13 19.19
CA LEU A 252 -2.13 8.97 18.28
C LEU A 252 -1.32 10.26 18.12
N LEU A 253 -1.95 11.40 18.35
CA LEU A 253 -1.32 12.71 18.26
C LEU A 253 -2.00 13.72 19.19
N THR A 254 -1.27 14.80 19.47
CA THR A 254 -1.83 16.03 20.04
C THR A 254 -1.68 17.15 19.03
N MET A 255 -2.52 18.16 19.11
CA MET A 255 -2.47 19.35 18.26
C MET A 255 -3.16 20.50 18.94
N GLU A 256 -2.70 21.72 18.70
CA GLU A 256 -3.41 22.91 19.18
C GLU A 256 -4.70 23.17 18.42
N THR A 257 -5.68 23.77 19.10
CA THR A 257 -7.09 23.69 18.74
C THR A 257 -7.52 24.52 17.54
N ARG A 258 -6.78 25.52 17.12
CA ARG A 258 -7.14 26.36 15.96
C ARG A 258 -6.19 26.16 14.80
N GLY A 259 -6.71 25.62 13.67
CA GLY A 259 -5.94 25.46 12.43
C GLY A 259 -5.14 24.16 12.34
N GLY A 260 -5.08 23.34 13.42
CA GLY A 260 -4.31 22.10 13.45
C GLY A 260 -2.80 22.32 13.34
N HIS A 261 -2.31 23.39 13.97
CA HIS A 261 -0.89 23.65 14.09
C HIS A 261 -0.31 22.92 15.29
N ASP A 262 1.03 22.84 15.35
CA ASP A 262 1.78 22.16 16.41
C ASP A 262 1.32 20.71 16.64
N ILE A 263 1.29 19.95 15.57
CA ILE A 263 0.94 18.51 15.63
C ILE A 263 2.15 17.77 16.22
N ARG A 264 1.93 17.04 17.32
CA ARG A 264 2.91 16.18 17.97
C ARG A 264 2.44 14.73 17.94
N LEU A 265 3.27 13.84 17.43
CA LEU A 265 2.94 12.42 17.38
C LEU A 265 3.17 11.78 18.75
N ALA A 266 2.19 11.05 19.24
CA ALA A 266 2.32 10.26 20.46
C ALA A 266 3.22 9.02 20.22
N PRO A 267 3.84 8.47 21.27
CA PRO A 267 4.58 7.20 21.16
C PRO A 267 3.76 6.07 20.53
N ALA A 268 2.46 6.02 20.80
CA ALA A 268 1.53 5.04 20.22
C ALA A 268 1.45 5.14 18.69
N MET A 269 1.56 6.34 18.10
CA MET A 269 1.61 6.53 16.65
C MET A 269 2.88 5.91 16.06
N TRP A 270 4.03 6.16 16.68
CA TRP A 270 5.30 5.61 16.26
C TRP A 270 5.32 4.07 16.35
N GLN A 271 4.84 3.53 17.45
CA GLN A 271 4.72 2.07 17.62
C GLN A 271 3.84 1.43 16.55
N ALA A 272 2.68 2.03 16.27
CA ALA A 272 1.77 1.54 15.24
C ALA A 272 2.38 1.68 13.83
N ALA A 273 3.05 2.78 13.53
CA ALA A 273 3.73 3.00 12.27
C ALA A 273 4.90 2.05 12.08
N ASP A 274 5.76 1.89 13.07
CA ASP A 274 6.91 0.97 13.02
C ASP A 274 6.44 -0.46 12.77
N ARG A 275 5.40 -0.91 13.47
CA ARG A 275 4.81 -2.23 13.21
C ARG A 275 4.29 -2.35 11.79
N TRP A 276 3.62 -1.35 11.27
CA TRP A 276 3.14 -1.32 9.88
C TRP A 276 4.29 -1.42 8.86
N PHE A 277 5.39 -0.68 9.05
CA PHE A 277 6.54 -0.76 8.14
C PHE A 277 7.27 -2.10 8.24
N ALA A 278 7.42 -2.65 9.44
CA ALA A 278 8.00 -3.97 9.63
C ALA A 278 7.17 -5.06 8.92
N ASP A 279 5.86 -4.97 9.01
CA ASP A 279 4.95 -5.89 8.31
C ASP A 279 5.04 -5.77 6.80
N GLN A 280 5.16 -4.54 6.27
CA GLN A 280 5.35 -4.33 4.84
C GLN A 280 6.67 -4.93 4.34
N LEU A 281 7.75 -4.74 5.09
CA LEU A 281 9.06 -5.30 4.74
C LEU A 281 9.04 -6.83 4.80
N ALA A 282 8.49 -7.43 5.85
CA ALA A 282 8.35 -8.88 5.96
C ALA A 282 7.49 -9.48 4.85
N PHE A 283 6.40 -8.81 4.50
CA PHE A 283 5.53 -9.25 3.40
C PHE A 283 6.23 -9.09 2.04
N MET A 284 7.01 -8.03 1.84
CA MET A 284 7.77 -7.82 0.62
C MET A 284 8.89 -8.85 0.46
N ASP A 285 9.62 -9.21 1.54
CA ASP A 285 10.61 -10.29 1.52
C ASP A 285 9.98 -11.64 1.16
N LEU A 286 8.81 -11.94 1.70
CA LEU A 286 8.05 -13.13 1.32
C LEU A 286 7.72 -13.16 -0.17
N LEU A 287 7.18 -12.06 -0.71
CA LEU A 287 6.84 -11.96 -2.14
C LEU A 287 8.07 -12.06 -3.03
N LEU A 288 9.18 -11.43 -2.65
CA LEU A 288 10.44 -11.50 -3.39
C LEU A 288 10.96 -12.93 -3.48
N ARG A 289 10.96 -13.65 -2.37
CA ARG A 289 11.38 -15.05 -2.33
C ARG A 289 10.50 -15.93 -3.22
N GLU A 290 9.18 -15.78 -3.16
CA GLU A 290 8.24 -16.53 -4.00
C GLU A 290 8.42 -16.18 -5.50
N ALA A 291 8.65 -14.91 -5.81
CA ALA A 291 8.87 -14.45 -7.18
C ALA A 291 10.16 -15.01 -7.81
N LEU A 292 11.19 -15.26 -6.99
CA LEU A 292 12.48 -15.80 -7.45
C LEU A 292 12.49 -17.34 -7.55
N THR A 293 11.49 -18.02 -6.99
CA THR A 293 11.39 -19.50 -7.04
C THR A 293 10.41 -20.00 -8.10
N THR A 294 9.69 -19.10 -8.78
CA THR A 294 8.70 -19.39 -9.84
C THR A 294 9.24 -19.09 -11.22
#